data_b7c206d8683267664f88255f138a2e32
#
_entry.id   b7c206d8683267664f88255f138a2e32
#
_cell.length_a   1.000
_cell.length_b   1.000
_cell.length_c   1.000
_cell.angle_alpha   90.00
_cell.angle_beta   90.00
_cell.angle_gamma   90.00
#
_symmetry.space_group_name_H-M   'P 1'
#
loop_
_entity.id
_entity.type
_entity.pdbx_description
1 polymer ?
#
loop_
_entity_poly.entity_id
_entity_poly.type
_entity_poly.pdbx_seq_one_letter_code
_entity_poly.pdbx_strand_id
1 'polypeptide(L)'
;MKKTLIALALVSLSTASMADVILYGQIKGGVETTFGNKFGKDKNKGSTTQIVDYGSRIGFKGHEHLTDNLDAIWQVESKVDIGGGSGRTFNTRDSFIGLKGGFGTVKVGYQETPVHELNGKLDQWEYDAAAAGLGVFTRGTDANRRATAISYQTPDLSGFTAKAYYSPSEQENGENTNPLGNHDSKAKGIYGLSASYKNSGFFADVAGVYARGTTAAVAAGKKGGYQALVQAGYESDKWLAGLAYQRSQRVERANSVLNADADKVNEVALSGAYTLNDALSLKGSFAYGFGIKDIDGNKIAGNGKYYQGIVGADYALSKRTIVNGQYGYLQSGKGESKLKTNVVSVGMKHKF
;
A
#
# COMPACT_ATOMS: atom_id res chain seq x y z
N MET A 1 22.25 -24.96 38.75
CA MET A 1 23.47 -24.43 38.13
C MET A 1 23.51 -24.42 36.60
N LYS A 2 22.86 -25.34 35.89
CA LYS A 2 22.89 -25.34 34.39
C LYS A 2 22.07 -24.24 33.70
N LYS A 3 21.02 -23.74 34.33
CA LYS A 3 20.16 -22.68 33.73
C LYS A 3 20.76 -21.27 33.83
N THR A 4 21.61 -21.02 34.81
CA THR A 4 22.31 -19.74 35.02
C THR A 4 23.47 -19.55 34.04
N LEU A 5 24.12 -20.64 33.63
CA LEU A 5 25.21 -20.60 32.63
C LEU A 5 24.69 -20.28 31.23
N ILE A 6 23.48 -20.75 30.87
CA ILE A 6 22.88 -20.44 29.58
C ILE A 6 22.44 -18.95 29.52
N ALA A 7 21.90 -18.41 30.61
CA ALA A 7 21.56 -16.98 30.68
C ALA A 7 22.81 -16.07 30.63
N LEU A 8 23.92 -16.47 31.26
CA LEU A 8 25.18 -15.72 31.21
C LEU A 8 25.83 -15.80 29.81
N ALA A 9 25.72 -16.93 29.10
CA ALA A 9 26.22 -17.07 27.74
C ALA A 9 25.44 -16.22 26.76
N LEU A 10 24.12 -16.05 26.93
CA LEU A 10 23.31 -15.16 26.11
C LEU A 10 23.58 -13.68 26.36
N VAL A 11 23.99 -13.30 27.58
CA VAL A 11 24.37 -11.91 27.90
C VAL A 11 25.79 -11.58 27.45
N SER A 12 26.70 -12.56 27.41
CA SER A 12 28.09 -12.35 26.97
C SER A 12 28.27 -12.32 25.43
N LEU A 13 27.27 -12.80 24.66
CA LEU A 13 27.29 -12.71 23.20
C LEU A 13 26.84 -11.33 22.67
N SER A 14 26.31 -10.47 23.54
CA SER A 14 25.78 -9.15 23.15
C SER A 14 26.84 -8.03 23.07
N THR A 15 28.10 -8.30 23.38
CA THR A 15 29.15 -7.25 23.41
C THR A 15 30.13 -7.32 22.24
N ALA A 16 29.98 -8.26 21.31
CA ALA A 16 30.95 -8.45 20.22
C ALA A 16 30.44 -8.12 18.81
N SER A 17 29.16 -7.78 18.64
CA SER A 17 28.60 -7.30 17.36
C SER A 17 27.41 -6.41 17.68
N MET A 18 27.61 -5.10 17.62
CA MET A 18 26.52 -4.13 17.72
C MET A 18 25.72 -4.13 16.43
N ALA A 19 25.02 -5.22 16.14
CA ALA A 19 23.92 -5.17 15.21
C ALA A 19 22.81 -4.35 15.88
N ASP A 20 22.64 -3.09 15.50
CA ASP A 20 21.59 -2.23 16.02
C ASP A 20 20.22 -2.79 15.64
N VAL A 21 19.55 -3.45 16.58
CA VAL A 21 18.18 -3.90 16.41
C VAL A 21 17.24 -2.77 16.82
N ILE A 22 16.51 -2.23 15.87
CA ILE A 22 15.54 -1.17 16.07
C ILE A 22 14.14 -1.78 16.10
N LEU A 23 13.47 -1.68 17.25
CA LEU A 23 12.02 -1.88 17.34
C LEU A 23 11.34 -0.61 16.84
N TYR A 24 10.37 -0.77 15.95
CA TYR A 24 9.56 0.33 15.45
C TYR A 24 8.12 -0.11 15.22
N GLY A 25 7.23 0.86 15.11
CA GLY A 25 5.85 0.55 14.79
C GLY A 25 4.92 1.74 14.86
N GLN A 26 3.66 1.43 14.66
CA GLN A 26 2.57 2.37 14.88
C GLN A 26 1.29 1.64 15.25
N ILE A 27 0.55 2.19 16.18
CA ILE A 27 -0.81 1.79 16.49
C ILE A 27 -1.75 2.87 15.96
N LYS A 28 -2.74 2.44 15.16
CA LYS A 28 -3.70 3.33 14.51
C LYS A 28 -5.09 2.74 14.55
N GLY A 29 -6.03 3.51 15.04
CA GLY A 29 -7.42 3.08 15.03
C GLY A 29 -8.38 4.22 15.26
N GLY A 30 -9.64 3.94 15.04
CA GLY A 30 -10.67 4.96 15.18
C GLY A 30 -12.07 4.41 15.03
N VAL A 31 -12.99 5.33 14.90
CA VAL A 31 -14.40 5.04 14.65
C VAL A 31 -14.75 5.55 13.26
N GLU A 32 -15.30 4.68 12.42
CA GLU A 32 -15.84 5.02 11.11
C GLU A 32 -17.34 4.80 11.07
N THR A 33 -18.05 5.79 10.54
CA THR A 33 -19.47 5.68 10.21
C THR A 33 -19.63 5.80 8.71
N THR A 34 -20.05 4.70 8.08
CA THR A 34 -20.36 4.64 6.65
C THR A 34 -21.88 4.76 6.46
N PHE A 35 -22.32 5.63 5.55
CA PHE A 35 -23.71 5.82 5.20
C PHE A 35 -23.90 6.12 3.72
N GLY A 36 -25.07 5.77 3.18
CA GLY A 36 -25.36 5.96 1.75
C GLY A 36 -26.18 4.82 1.17
N ASN A 37 -26.25 4.75 -0.16
CA ASN A 37 -26.95 3.70 -0.86
C ASN A 37 -26.05 2.47 -0.94
N LYS A 38 -26.46 1.35 -0.37
CA LYS A 38 -25.82 0.05 -0.59
C LYS A 38 -26.23 -0.51 -1.97
N PHE A 39 -25.38 -1.37 -2.56
CA PHE A 39 -25.67 -2.07 -3.81
C PHE A 39 -26.94 -2.94 -3.70
N GLY A 40 -27.71 -3.01 -4.79
CA GLY A 40 -28.83 -3.92 -4.96
C GLY A 40 -30.19 -3.21 -4.89
N LYS A 41 -31.25 -4.00 -5.14
CA LYS A 41 -32.66 -3.54 -5.08
C LYS A 41 -33.11 -3.08 -3.69
N ASP A 42 -32.35 -3.43 -2.66
CA ASP A 42 -32.58 -2.97 -1.30
C ASP A 42 -32.04 -1.55 -1.12
N LYS A 43 -32.94 -0.60 -1.32
CA LYS A 43 -32.73 0.83 -1.05
C LYS A 43 -32.61 1.13 0.46
N ASN A 44 -32.06 0.21 1.25
CA ASN A 44 -31.85 0.43 2.66
C ASN A 44 -30.75 1.46 2.86
N LYS A 45 -31.17 2.69 3.10
CA LYS A 45 -30.34 3.77 3.62
C LYS A 45 -29.94 3.43 5.06
N GLY A 46 -28.96 2.55 5.21
CA GLY A 46 -28.42 2.20 6.53
C GLY A 46 -27.13 2.95 6.79
N SER A 47 -26.89 3.34 8.02
CA SER A 47 -25.57 3.70 8.52
C SER A 47 -24.97 2.52 9.27
N THR A 48 -23.66 2.35 9.15
CA THR A 48 -22.90 1.36 9.92
C THR A 48 -21.75 2.07 10.59
N THR A 49 -21.68 1.97 11.91
CA THR A 49 -20.56 2.50 12.70
C THR A 49 -19.71 1.35 13.18
N GLN A 50 -18.39 1.46 13.03
CA GLN A 50 -17.43 0.42 13.36
C GLN A 50 -16.24 1.03 14.10
N ILE A 51 -15.65 0.26 15.01
CA ILE A 51 -14.30 0.51 15.52
C ILE A 51 -13.34 -0.23 14.61
N VAL A 52 -12.37 0.47 14.05
CA VAL A 52 -11.52 -0.04 12.98
C VAL A 52 -10.03 0.13 13.29
N ASP A 53 -9.24 -0.79 12.76
CA ASP A 53 -7.78 -0.67 12.68
C ASP A 53 -7.38 -0.05 11.34
N TYR A 54 -6.61 1.03 11.38
CA TYR A 54 -6.13 1.72 10.17
C TYR A 54 -4.79 1.15 9.64
N GLY A 55 -4.50 -0.10 9.94
CA GLY A 55 -3.27 -0.77 9.53
C GLY A 55 -2.13 -0.56 10.52
N SER A 56 -2.40 -0.85 11.79
CA SER A 56 -1.39 -0.94 12.85
C SER A 56 -0.32 -1.97 12.50
N ARG A 57 0.91 -1.72 12.92
CA ARG A 57 2.03 -2.59 12.64
C ARG A 57 3.13 -2.48 13.68
N ILE A 58 3.88 -3.55 13.82
CA ILE A 58 5.11 -3.65 14.59
C ILE A 58 6.19 -4.24 13.70
N GLY A 59 7.42 -3.82 13.87
CA GLY A 59 8.55 -4.34 13.11
C GLY A 59 9.85 -4.25 13.86
N PHE A 60 10.76 -5.10 13.44
CA PHE A 60 12.16 -5.12 13.85
C PHE A 60 13.00 -4.94 12.58
N LYS A 61 14.02 -4.12 12.66
CA LYS A 61 15.00 -3.96 11.60
C LYS A 61 16.38 -3.78 12.17
N GLY A 62 17.38 -4.11 11.41
CA GLY A 62 18.76 -3.94 11.83
C GLY A 62 19.71 -3.88 10.66
N HIS A 63 20.94 -3.53 10.98
CA HIS A 63 22.05 -3.59 10.05
C HIS A 63 23.31 -4.05 10.77
N GLU A 64 24.24 -4.60 10.01
CA GLU A 64 25.55 -5.00 10.47
C GLU A 64 26.58 -4.52 9.45
N HIS A 65 27.59 -3.79 9.91
CA HIS A 65 28.71 -3.37 9.09
C HIS A 65 29.61 -4.59 8.78
N LEU A 66 29.69 -4.98 7.53
CA LEU A 66 30.55 -6.08 7.08
C LEU A 66 31.91 -5.58 6.67
N THR A 67 31.97 -4.41 6.01
CA THR A 67 33.18 -3.68 5.63
C THR A 67 32.86 -2.18 5.58
N ASP A 68 33.89 -1.34 5.36
CA ASP A 68 33.73 0.13 5.28
C ASP A 68 32.64 0.60 4.29
N ASN A 69 32.31 -0.20 3.27
CA ASN A 69 31.37 0.16 2.22
C ASN A 69 30.26 -0.88 2.02
N LEU A 70 30.05 -1.81 2.96
CA LEU A 70 29.08 -2.88 2.82
C LEU A 70 28.38 -3.18 4.16
N ASP A 71 27.07 -3.05 4.17
CA ASP A 71 26.20 -3.41 5.28
C ASP A 71 25.33 -4.61 4.89
N ALA A 72 25.17 -5.56 5.81
CA ALA A 72 24.04 -6.46 5.82
C ALA A 72 22.84 -5.73 6.46
N ILE A 73 21.67 -5.81 5.83
CA ILE A 73 20.43 -5.20 6.32
C ILE A 73 19.33 -6.24 6.41
N TRP A 74 18.44 -6.09 7.36
CA TRP A 74 17.29 -6.96 7.50
C TRP A 74 16.10 -6.24 8.11
N GLN A 75 14.90 -6.75 7.86
CA GLN A 75 13.65 -6.26 8.43
C GLN A 75 12.65 -7.41 8.54
N VAL A 76 11.84 -7.38 9.60
CA VAL A 76 10.63 -8.20 9.77
C VAL A 76 9.51 -7.27 10.24
N GLU A 77 8.43 -7.16 9.49
CA GLU A 77 7.26 -6.34 9.83
C GLU A 77 5.98 -7.18 9.82
N SER A 78 5.13 -6.96 10.80
CA SER A 78 3.84 -7.64 10.92
C SER A 78 2.70 -6.65 11.13
N LYS A 79 1.53 -6.94 10.54
CA LYS A 79 0.29 -6.25 10.87
C LYS A 79 -0.09 -6.62 12.31
N VAL A 80 -0.55 -5.62 13.05
CA VAL A 80 -1.22 -5.77 14.35
C VAL A 80 -2.65 -5.30 14.16
N ASP A 81 -3.63 -6.13 14.48
CA ASP A 81 -5.04 -5.76 14.32
C ASP A 81 -5.63 -5.46 15.70
N ILE A 82 -5.87 -4.18 15.98
CA ILE A 82 -6.50 -3.73 17.21
C ILE A 82 -8.04 -3.79 17.13
N GLY A 83 -8.60 -4.00 15.94
CA GLY A 83 -10.04 -4.21 15.72
C GLY A 83 -10.53 -5.62 16.05
N GLY A 84 -9.62 -6.53 16.42
CA GLY A 84 -10.00 -7.90 16.85
C GLY A 84 -10.26 -8.88 15.71
N GLY A 85 -9.85 -8.57 14.48
CA GLY A 85 -10.03 -9.44 13.31
C GLY A 85 -9.37 -10.82 13.45
N SER A 86 -9.89 -11.81 12.74
CA SER A 86 -9.31 -13.15 12.63
C SER A 86 -8.15 -13.18 11.62
N GLY A 87 -7.24 -14.15 11.75
CA GLY A 87 -6.12 -14.31 10.80
C GLY A 87 -4.83 -13.61 11.22
N ARG A 88 -4.48 -13.72 12.49
CA ARG A 88 -3.24 -13.18 13.05
C ARG A 88 -2.06 -14.09 12.69
N THR A 89 -1.34 -13.75 11.64
CA THR A 89 -0.07 -14.39 11.30
C THR A 89 1.05 -13.39 11.47
N PHE A 90 2.22 -13.86 11.92
CA PHE A 90 3.43 -13.07 11.97
C PHE A 90 4.02 -12.92 10.56
N ASN A 91 4.78 -11.85 10.30
CA ASN A 91 5.44 -11.63 9.01
C ASN A 91 4.46 -11.40 7.83
N THR A 92 3.48 -10.54 8.04
CA THR A 92 2.45 -10.22 7.03
C THR A 92 2.80 -9.01 6.16
N ARG A 93 3.95 -8.36 6.42
CA ARG A 93 4.40 -7.15 5.75
C ARG A 93 5.87 -7.30 5.32
N ASP A 94 6.51 -6.22 4.87
CA ASP A 94 7.86 -6.25 4.33
C ASP A 94 8.85 -6.92 5.27
N SER A 95 9.40 -8.03 4.82
CA SER A 95 10.33 -8.85 5.57
C SER A 95 11.38 -9.41 4.63
N PHE A 96 12.62 -8.99 4.84
CA PHE A 96 13.71 -9.25 3.91
C PHE A 96 15.06 -9.27 4.61
N ILE A 97 16.03 -9.84 3.93
CA ILE A 97 17.47 -9.67 4.17
C ILE A 97 18.09 -9.04 2.92
N GLY A 98 19.16 -8.27 3.07
CA GLY A 98 19.80 -7.62 1.94
C GLY A 98 21.20 -7.13 2.21
N LEU A 99 21.81 -6.58 1.16
CA LEU A 99 23.10 -5.92 1.19
C LEU A 99 22.95 -4.49 0.68
N LYS A 100 23.59 -3.55 1.36
CA LYS A 100 23.62 -2.14 1.01
C LYS A 100 25.05 -1.63 0.96
N GLY A 101 25.38 -0.88 -0.06
CA GLY A 101 26.73 -0.32 -0.23
C GLY A 101 26.74 0.81 -1.24
N GLY A 102 27.95 1.21 -1.67
CA GLY A 102 28.13 2.22 -2.73
C GLY A 102 27.47 1.84 -4.07
N PHE A 103 27.28 0.56 -4.31
CA PHE A 103 26.57 0.06 -5.49
C PHE A 103 25.05 0.19 -5.41
N GLY A 104 24.47 0.57 -4.26
CA GLY A 104 23.04 0.59 -4.01
C GLY A 104 22.59 -0.49 -3.03
N THR A 105 21.39 -1.02 -3.19
CA THR A 105 20.78 -1.97 -2.25
C THR A 105 20.17 -3.16 -2.98
N VAL A 106 20.55 -4.36 -2.58
CA VAL A 106 19.91 -5.63 -3.02
C VAL A 106 19.13 -6.20 -1.84
N LYS A 107 17.89 -6.62 -2.06
CA LYS A 107 17.03 -7.25 -1.04
C LYS A 107 16.44 -8.55 -1.57
N VAL A 108 16.30 -9.53 -0.69
CA VAL A 108 15.60 -10.80 -0.94
C VAL A 108 14.59 -11.03 0.18
N GLY A 109 13.36 -11.34 -0.14
CA GLY A 109 12.28 -11.59 0.82
C GLY A 109 10.93 -11.04 0.39
N TYR A 110 9.98 -10.98 1.31
CA TYR A 110 8.64 -10.47 1.05
C TYR A 110 8.65 -8.94 1.01
N GLN A 111 8.29 -8.34 -0.12
CA GLN A 111 8.48 -6.90 -0.38
C GLN A 111 7.31 -6.33 -1.17
N GLU A 112 7.06 -5.02 -0.99
CA GLU A 112 6.13 -4.29 -1.85
C GLU A 112 6.59 -4.25 -3.30
N THR A 113 5.62 -4.35 -4.22
CA THR A 113 5.87 -4.12 -5.64
C THR A 113 6.19 -2.64 -5.90
N PRO A 114 6.95 -2.31 -6.95
CA PRO A 114 7.34 -0.92 -7.24
C PRO A 114 6.17 0.06 -7.41
N VAL A 115 5.05 -0.38 -7.98
CA VAL A 115 3.86 0.46 -8.11
C VAL A 115 3.24 0.74 -6.73
N HIS A 116 3.15 -0.29 -5.88
CA HIS A 116 2.54 -0.13 -4.56
C HIS A 116 3.40 0.72 -3.61
N GLU A 117 4.71 0.60 -3.67
CA GLU A 117 5.65 1.40 -2.89
C GLU A 117 5.49 2.91 -3.17
N LEU A 118 5.25 3.27 -4.44
CA LEU A 118 5.15 4.67 -4.84
C LEU A 118 3.75 5.26 -4.71
N ASN A 119 2.68 4.49 -4.93
CA ASN A 119 1.32 5.03 -4.93
C ASN A 119 0.85 5.53 -3.54
N GLY A 120 1.46 5.05 -2.46
CA GLY A 120 1.19 5.51 -1.09
C GLY A 120 1.65 6.93 -0.79
N LYS A 121 2.51 7.54 -1.62
CA LYS A 121 3.08 8.89 -1.37
C LYS A 121 2.00 9.98 -1.29
N LEU A 122 0.98 9.92 -2.14
CA LEU A 122 -0.11 10.88 -2.19
C LEU A 122 -1.29 10.52 -1.29
N ASP A 123 -1.33 9.30 -0.72
CA ASP A 123 -2.40 8.89 0.19
C ASP A 123 -2.06 9.23 1.64
N GLN A 124 -2.62 10.33 2.10
CA GLN A 124 -2.37 10.89 3.44
C GLN A 124 -3.45 10.49 4.47
N TRP A 125 -4.35 9.56 4.12
CA TRP A 125 -5.52 9.24 4.90
C TRP A 125 -5.32 8.02 5.80
N GLU A 126 -5.97 8.03 6.95
CA GLU A 126 -6.08 6.89 7.83
C GLU A 126 -7.53 6.37 7.77
N TYR A 127 -7.74 5.14 7.32
CA TYR A 127 -9.07 4.61 7.04
C TYR A 127 -9.10 3.09 6.92
N ASP A 128 -10.31 2.54 7.00
CA ASP A 128 -10.65 1.17 6.63
C ASP A 128 -11.60 1.17 5.42
N ALA A 129 -12.62 2.03 5.44
CA ALA A 129 -13.57 2.13 4.34
C ALA A 129 -12.97 2.83 3.11
N ALA A 130 -13.11 2.23 1.94
CA ALA A 130 -12.50 2.71 0.69
C ALA A 130 -12.93 4.13 0.28
N ALA A 131 -14.10 4.62 0.70
CA ALA A 131 -14.54 5.99 0.42
C ALA A 131 -13.72 7.06 1.16
N ALA A 132 -12.99 6.68 2.21
CA ALA A 132 -12.17 7.55 3.03
C ALA A 132 -10.66 7.45 2.73
N GLY A 133 -10.24 6.64 1.75
CA GLY A 133 -8.85 6.52 1.29
C GLY A 133 -8.69 6.90 -0.18
N LEU A 134 -7.57 7.48 -0.57
CA LEU A 134 -7.34 8.03 -1.89
C LEU A 134 -7.31 6.97 -2.97
N GLY A 135 -8.24 7.05 -3.92
CA GLY A 135 -8.33 6.19 -5.08
C GLY A 135 -8.78 4.76 -4.74
N VAL A 136 -9.69 4.22 -5.51
CA VAL A 136 -10.20 2.85 -5.29
C VAL A 136 -9.21 1.80 -5.81
N PHE A 137 -8.50 2.11 -6.88
CA PHE A 137 -7.60 1.21 -7.58
C PHE A 137 -6.13 1.58 -7.44
N THR A 138 -5.78 2.85 -7.19
CA THR A 138 -4.40 3.32 -6.97
C THR A 138 -3.76 2.58 -5.81
N ARG A 139 -4.55 2.21 -4.82
CA ARG A 139 -4.08 1.53 -3.61
C ARG A 139 -3.91 0.04 -3.77
N GLY A 140 -4.36 -0.47 -4.89
CA GLY A 140 -4.31 -1.89 -5.20
C GLY A 140 -5.19 -2.72 -4.26
N THR A 141 -5.60 -3.85 -4.74
CA THR A 141 -6.04 -4.94 -3.87
C THR A 141 -4.80 -5.54 -3.21
N ASP A 142 -4.92 -6.15 -2.05
CA ASP A 142 -3.81 -6.83 -1.36
C ASP A 142 -3.04 -7.80 -2.27
N ALA A 143 -3.71 -8.28 -3.31
CA ALA A 143 -3.19 -9.19 -4.30
C ALA A 143 -2.00 -8.67 -5.14
N ASN A 144 -1.85 -7.35 -5.29
CA ASN A 144 -0.78 -6.75 -6.13
C ASN A 144 0.25 -5.98 -5.29
N ARG A 145 0.13 -6.10 -3.99
CA ARG A 145 0.82 -5.27 -3.04
C ARG A 145 2.23 -5.75 -2.74
N ARG A 146 2.39 -7.05 -2.45
CA ARG A 146 3.65 -7.67 -2.03
C ARG A 146 3.83 -9.04 -2.65
N ALA A 147 5.08 -9.43 -2.83
CA ALA A 147 5.46 -10.79 -3.16
C ALA A 147 6.87 -11.10 -2.64
N THR A 148 7.20 -12.37 -2.51
CA THR A 148 8.58 -12.80 -2.27
C THR A 148 9.40 -12.55 -3.53
N ALA A 149 10.44 -11.73 -3.40
CA ALA A 149 11.16 -11.18 -4.54
C ALA A 149 12.61 -10.93 -4.23
N ILE A 150 13.41 -10.81 -5.30
CA ILE A 150 14.68 -10.11 -5.31
C ILE A 150 14.48 -8.72 -5.91
N SER A 151 15.06 -7.72 -5.28
CA SER A 151 15.06 -6.35 -5.81
C SER A 151 16.42 -5.71 -5.72
N TYR A 152 16.69 -4.82 -6.65
CA TYR A 152 17.86 -3.94 -6.64
C TYR A 152 17.41 -2.50 -6.78
N GLN A 153 17.96 -1.61 -5.94
CA GLN A 153 17.77 -0.17 -6.00
C GLN A 153 19.11 0.53 -6.12
N THR A 154 19.24 1.45 -7.06
CA THR A 154 20.43 2.27 -7.22
C THR A 154 20.72 3.10 -5.96
N PRO A 155 21.96 3.57 -5.77
CA PRO A 155 22.21 4.71 -4.89
C PRO A 155 21.40 5.93 -5.33
N ASP A 156 21.35 6.94 -4.46
CA ASP A 156 20.88 8.26 -4.87
C ASP A 156 21.89 8.90 -5.83
N LEU A 157 21.45 9.17 -7.04
CA LEU A 157 22.22 9.79 -8.11
C LEU A 157 21.78 11.24 -8.30
N SER A 158 22.07 12.09 -7.32
CA SER A 158 21.68 13.50 -7.30
C SER A 158 20.15 13.72 -7.35
N GLY A 159 19.45 12.96 -6.52
CA GLY A 159 17.98 12.97 -6.42
C GLY A 159 17.28 11.95 -7.31
N PHE A 160 18.01 11.24 -8.18
CA PHE A 160 17.47 10.16 -9.01
C PHE A 160 17.75 8.80 -8.38
N THR A 161 16.73 7.93 -8.29
CA THR A 161 16.85 6.53 -7.92
C THR A 161 16.03 5.65 -8.86
N ALA A 162 16.49 4.42 -9.08
CA ALA A 162 15.78 3.43 -9.87
C ALA A 162 15.73 2.09 -9.14
N LYS A 163 14.67 1.31 -9.32
CA LYS A 163 14.50 -0.01 -8.72
C LYS A 163 14.10 -1.02 -9.78
N ALA A 164 14.75 -2.17 -9.75
CA ALA A 164 14.35 -3.38 -10.46
C ALA A 164 13.83 -4.42 -9.45
N TYR A 165 12.80 -5.16 -9.83
CA TYR A 165 12.10 -6.09 -8.97
C TYR A 165 11.72 -7.34 -9.75
N TYR A 166 12.02 -8.50 -9.19
CA TYR A 166 11.64 -9.79 -9.75
C TYR A 166 11.14 -10.73 -8.66
N SER A 167 9.92 -11.24 -8.82
CA SER A 167 9.37 -12.32 -8.02
C SER A 167 9.23 -13.55 -8.91
N PRO A 168 9.92 -14.66 -8.61
CA PRO A 168 9.68 -15.93 -9.28
C PRO A 168 8.27 -16.43 -8.96
N SER A 169 7.73 -17.35 -9.76
CA SER A 169 6.51 -18.04 -9.39
C SER A 169 6.81 -19.01 -8.25
N GLU A 170 6.29 -18.75 -7.08
CA GLU A 170 6.37 -19.70 -5.98
C GLU A 170 5.23 -20.70 -6.08
N GLN A 171 5.60 -21.95 -6.16
CA GLN A 171 4.69 -23.08 -5.97
C GLN A 171 5.37 -24.02 -4.98
N GLU A 172 5.09 -23.86 -3.71
CA GLU A 172 5.36 -24.89 -2.72
C GLU A 172 4.07 -25.26 -1.99
N ASN A 173 3.81 -26.58 -1.94
CA ASN A 173 2.82 -27.23 -1.07
C ASN A 173 1.34 -26.87 -1.28
N GLY A 174 0.92 -26.48 -2.48
CA GLY A 174 -0.51 -26.31 -2.79
C GLY A 174 -1.17 -25.08 -2.16
N GLU A 175 -0.47 -24.30 -1.38
CA GLU A 175 -0.92 -23.01 -0.91
C GLU A 175 -0.44 -21.91 -1.84
N ASN A 176 -1.38 -21.17 -2.37
CA ASN A 176 -1.17 -20.14 -3.35
C ASN A 176 -0.75 -18.84 -2.68
N THR A 177 0.54 -18.67 -2.46
CA THR A 177 1.09 -17.49 -1.79
C THR A 177 1.34 -16.30 -2.73
N ASN A 178 1.09 -16.46 -4.03
CA ASN A 178 1.23 -15.35 -4.96
C ASN A 178 0.00 -14.45 -4.90
N PRO A 179 0.15 -13.19 -4.49
CA PRO A 179 -0.96 -12.25 -4.36
C PRO A 179 -1.71 -11.95 -5.67
N LEU A 180 -1.16 -12.30 -6.82
CA LEU A 180 -1.76 -12.05 -8.13
C LEU A 180 -2.64 -13.20 -8.69
N GLY A 181 -2.97 -14.21 -7.90
CA GLY A 181 -3.94 -15.24 -8.25
C GLY A 181 -3.41 -16.67 -8.32
N ASN A 182 -4.34 -17.62 -8.45
CA ASN A 182 -4.05 -19.04 -8.63
C ASN A 182 -3.22 -19.27 -9.88
N HIS A 183 -2.14 -20.02 -9.75
CA HIS A 183 -1.25 -20.32 -10.85
C HIS A 183 -1.37 -21.77 -11.28
N ASP A 184 -1.68 -21.97 -12.53
CA ASP A 184 -1.34 -23.19 -13.24
C ASP A 184 0.20 -23.22 -13.42
N SER A 185 0.80 -24.38 -13.22
CA SER A 185 2.20 -24.66 -12.92
C SER A 185 3.28 -24.25 -13.95
N LYS A 186 2.98 -23.43 -14.94
CA LYS A 186 3.92 -23.08 -16.02
C LYS A 186 4.39 -21.63 -15.97
N ALA A 187 5.50 -21.41 -15.25
CA ALA A 187 6.40 -20.26 -15.35
C ALA A 187 5.73 -18.87 -15.32
N LYS A 188 5.56 -18.31 -14.14
CA LYS A 188 4.83 -17.07 -13.95
C LYS A 188 5.57 -16.23 -12.93
N GLY A 189 6.21 -15.17 -13.39
CA GLY A 189 6.92 -14.22 -12.53
C GLY A 189 6.24 -12.87 -12.53
N ILE A 190 6.58 -12.07 -11.53
CA ILE A 190 6.28 -10.65 -11.46
C ILE A 190 7.55 -9.89 -11.76
N TYR A 191 7.49 -8.99 -12.72
CA TYR A 191 8.58 -8.12 -13.13
C TYR A 191 8.17 -6.68 -12.85
N GLY A 192 9.02 -5.93 -12.16
CA GLY A 192 8.71 -4.54 -11.80
C GLY A 192 9.91 -3.63 -12.01
N LEU A 193 9.62 -2.41 -12.41
CA LEU A 193 10.60 -1.33 -12.53
C LEU A 193 9.99 -0.05 -11.96
N SER A 194 10.83 0.77 -11.32
CA SER A 194 10.48 2.15 -11.00
C SER A 194 11.66 3.08 -11.12
N ALA A 195 11.36 4.35 -11.30
CA ALA A 195 12.31 5.44 -11.23
C ALA A 195 11.66 6.61 -10.49
N SER A 196 12.44 7.27 -9.65
CA SER A 196 12.02 8.40 -8.84
C SER A 196 13.05 9.50 -8.96
N TYR A 197 12.57 10.74 -9.06
CA TYR A 197 13.39 11.93 -8.97
C TYR A 197 12.85 12.86 -7.89
N LYS A 198 13.71 13.37 -7.01
CA LYS A 198 13.37 14.34 -5.99
C LYS A 198 14.45 15.42 -5.91
N ASN A 199 14.05 16.69 -6.09
CA ASN A 199 14.95 17.82 -5.97
C ASN A 199 14.18 19.07 -5.53
N SER A 200 14.70 19.78 -4.52
CA SER A 200 14.17 21.07 -4.02
C SER A 200 12.66 21.01 -3.71
N GLY A 201 12.19 19.89 -3.17
CA GLY A 201 10.78 19.64 -2.86
C GLY A 201 9.95 19.11 -4.03
N PHE A 202 10.35 19.27 -5.28
CA PHE A 202 9.68 18.62 -6.41
C PHE A 202 10.01 17.13 -6.46
N PHE A 203 9.01 16.31 -6.80
CA PHE A 203 9.20 14.89 -7.06
C PHE A 203 8.47 14.47 -8.33
N ALA A 204 9.01 13.46 -8.98
CA ALA A 204 8.36 12.76 -10.09
C ALA A 204 8.72 11.27 -10.00
N ASP A 205 7.72 10.42 -10.12
CA ASP A 205 7.88 8.98 -10.02
C ASP A 205 7.20 8.29 -11.20
N VAL A 206 7.80 7.22 -11.68
CA VAL A 206 7.20 6.29 -12.63
C VAL A 206 7.43 4.86 -12.17
N ALA A 207 6.41 4.02 -12.24
CA ALA A 207 6.53 2.60 -11.93
C ALA A 207 5.69 1.75 -12.87
N GLY A 208 6.16 0.53 -13.10
CA GLY A 208 5.42 -0.49 -13.83
C GLY A 208 5.65 -1.87 -13.24
N VAL A 209 4.60 -2.68 -13.26
CA VAL A 209 4.63 -4.09 -12.88
C VAL A 209 3.92 -4.90 -13.96
N TYR A 210 4.56 -5.96 -14.41
CA TYR A 210 3.96 -6.96 -15.29
C TYR A 210 3.96 -8.31 -14.56
N ALA A 211 2.79 -8.90 -14.43
CA ALA A 211 2.59 -10.20 -13.80
C ALA A 211 2.08 -11.22 -14.82
N ARG A 212 2.82 -12.33 -14.98
CA ARG A 212 2.43 -13.41 -15.88
C ARG A 212 1.42 -14.32 -15.19
N GLY A 213 0.43 -14.79 -15.94
CA GLY A 213 -0.54 -15.81 -15.50
C GLY A 213 -1.45 -15.37 -14.37
N THR A 214 -1.79 -14.09 -14.26
CA THR A 214 -2.84 -13.64 -13.34
C THR A 214 -4.16 -14.35 -13.67
N THR A 215 -5.02 -14.56 -12.67
CA THR A 215 -6.33 -15.22 -12.88
C THR A 215 -7.14 -14.50 -13.96
N ALA A 216 -7.17 -13.16 -13.93
CA ALA A 216 -7.86 -12.37 -14.94
C ALA A 216 -7.25 -12.51 -16.34
N ALA A 217 -5.91 -12.61 -16.47
CA ALA A 217 -5.27 -12.82 -17.76
C ALA A 217 -5.56 -14.22 -18.32
N VAL A 218 -5.50 -15.25 -17.48
CA VAL A 218 -5.80 -16.65 -17.88
C VAL A 218 -7.25 -16.76 -18.35
N ALA A 219 -8.20 -16.20 -17.58
CA ALA A 219 -9.61 -16.18 -17.96
C ALA A 219 -9.87 -15.43 -19.29
N ALA A 220 -9.08 -14.38 -19.58
CA ALA A 220 -9.13 -13.64 -20.84
C ALA A 220 -8.35 -14.31 -21.99
N GLY A 221 -7.76 -15.50 -21.80
CA GLY A 221 -6.89 -16.13 -22.80
C GLY A 221 -5.59 -15.35 -23.08
N LYS A 222 -5.10 -14.56 -22.11
CA LYS A 222 -3.88 -13.74 -22.21
C LYS A 222 -2.78 -14.25 -21.30
N LYS A 223 -1.54 -13.86 -21.60
CA LYS A 223 -0.35 -14.33 -20.88
C LYS A 223 -0.11 -13.63 -19.55
N GLY A 224 -0.66 -12.44 -19.30
CA GLY A 224 -0.44 -11.69 -18.08
C GLY A 224 -1.19 -10.38 -18.03
N GLY A 225 -1.05 -9.67 -16.92
CA GLY A 225 -1.59 -8.35 -16.65
C GLY A 225 -0.49 -7.35 -16.27
N TYR A 226 -0.82 -6.08 -16.22
CA TYR A 226 0.12 -5.02 -15.86
C TYR A 226 -0.55 -3.90 -15.07
N GLN A 227 0.28 -3.21 -14.27
CA GLN A 227 -0.02 -1.91 -13.68
C GLN A 227 1.08 -0.92 -14.07
N ALA A 228 0.70 0.31 -14.31
CA ALA A 228 1.62 1.41 -14.56
C ALA A 228 1.14 2.66 -13.79
N LEU A 229 2.08 3.34 -13.14
CA LEU A 229 1.86 4.55 -12.35
C LEU A 229 2.81 5.63 -12.84
N VAL A 230 2.28 6.84 -12.97
CA VAL A 230 3.07 8.07 -13.12
C VAL A 230 2.51 9.08 -12.13
N GLN A 231 3.38 9.72 -11.36
CA GLN A 231 2.98 10.78 -10.45
C GLN A 231 4.05 11.86 -10.34
N ALA A 232 3.60 13.07 -10.03
CA ALA A 232 4.49 14.18 -9.77
C ALA A 232 3.85 15.14 -8.76
N GLY A 233 4.67 15.92 -8.08
CA GLY A 233 4.19 16.88 -7.11
C GLY A 233 5.29 17.68 -6.46
N TYR A 234 4.90 18.39 -5.41
CA TYR A 234 5.77 19.18 -4.57
C TYR A 234 5.50 18.87 -3.10
N GLU A 235 6.55 18.68 -2.33
CA GLU A 235 6.52 18.40 -0.90
C GLU A 235 7.52 19.29 -0.17
N SER A 236 7.05 19.96 0.87
CA SER A 236 7.86 20.77 1.80
C SER A 236 7.34 20.59 3.22
N ASP A 237 7.94 21.27 4.18
CA ASP A 237 7.48 21.20 5.59
C ASP A 237 6.01 21.65 5.77
N LYS A 238 5.54 22.56 4.89
CA LYS A 238 4.18 23.11 4.97
C LYS A 238 3.22 22.59 3.92
N TRP A 239 3.73 22.14 2.77
CA TRP A 239 2.89 21.79 1.63
C TRP A 239 3.17 20.39 1.13
N LEU A 240 2.11 19.67 0.82
CA LEU A 240 2.14 18.59 -0.13
C LEU A 240 1.09 18.87 -1.20
N ALA A 241 1.46 18.74 -2.47
CA ALA A 241 0.51 18.75 -3.57
C ALA A 241 1.02 17.81 -4.66
N GLY A 242 0.17 16.96 -5.19
CA GLY A 242 0.60 16.03 -6.23
C GLY A 242 -0.56 15.42 -7.00
N LEU A 243 -0.24 15.00 -8.21
CA LEU A 243 -1.12 14.35 -9.17
C LEU A 243 -0.55 12.99 -9.53
N ALA A 244 -1.40 11.96 -9.58
CA ALA A 244 -1.07 10.63 -10.03
C ALA A 244 -2.02 10.17 -11.13
N TYR A 245 -1.50 9.37 -12.06
CA TYR A 245 -2.26 8.58 -13.00
C TYR A 245 -1.82 7.12 -12.90
N GLN A 246 -2.79 6.23 -12.73
CA GLN A 246 -2.56 4.78 -12.74
C GLN A 246 -3.42 4.12 -13.81
N ARG A 247 -2.85 3.14 -14.47
CA ARG A 247 -3.54 2.21 -15.34
C ARG A 247 -3.26 0.77 -14.94
N SER A 248 -4.32 -0.01 -14.81
CA SER A 248 -4.25 -1.45 -14.53
C SER A 248 -5.02 -2.22 -15.60
N GLN A 249 -4.50 -3.38 -15.97
CA GLN A 249 -5.19 -4.31 -16.85
C GLN A 249 -4.85 -5.76 -16.49
N ARG A 250 -5.88 -6.58 -16.29
CA ARG A 250 -5.79 -8.01 -15.95
C ARG A 250 -4.99 -8.34 -14.68
N VAL A 251 -4.96 -7.41 -13.74
CA VAL A 251 -4.33 -7.60 -12.42
C VAL A 251 -5.32 -7.31 -11.29
N GLU A 252 -6.39 -6.59 -11.58
CA GLU A 252 -7.42 -6.27 -10.60
C GLU A 252 -8.30 -7.49 -10.30
N ARG A 253 -8.81 -7.52 -9.09
CA ARG A 253 -9.78 -8.51 -8.61
C ARG A 253 -11.11 -7.86 -8.29
N ALA A 254 -12.04 -8.66 -7.79
CA ALA A 254 -13.30 -8.18 -7.26
C ALA A 254 -13.10 -6.93 -6.39
N ASN A 255 -13.71 -5.85 -6.80
CA ASN A 255 -13.73 -4.63 -6.01
C ASN A 255 -15.08 -4.51 -5.30
N SER A 256 -15.08 -4.67 -3.98
CA SER A 256 -16.29 -4.62 -3.16
C SER A 256 -17.01 -3.26 -3.25
N VAL A 257 -16.29 -2.19 -3.52
CA VAL A 257 -16.84 -0.83 -3.64
C VAL A 257 -17.60 -0.67 -4.95
N LEU A 258 -17.14 -1.30 -6.03
CA LEU A 258 -17.82 -1.28 -7.33
C LEU A 258 -18.68 -2.52 -7.58
N ASN A 259 -18.65 -3.48 -6.63
CA ASN A 259 -19.32 -4.77 -6.71
C ASN A 259 -19.07 -5.52 -8.03
N ALA A 260 -17.84 -5.47 -8.51
CA ALA A 260 -17.47 -6.07 -9.78
C ALA A 260 -15.98 -6.38 -9.89
N ASP A 261 -15.67 -7.37 -10.72
CA ASP A 261 -14.31 -7.70 -11.12
C ASP A 261 -13.87 -6.78 -12.27
N ALA A 262 -12.95 -5.87 -11.99
CA ALA A 262 -12.43 -4.95 -12.99
C ALA A 262 -11.22 -5.58 -13.72
N ASP A 263 -11.32 -5.73 -15.04
CA ASP A 263 -10.21 -6.15 -15.90
C ASP A 263 -9.35 -4.98 -16.35
N LYS A 264 -9.98 -3.84 -16.61
CA LYS A 264 -9.32 -2.62 -17.08
C LYS A 264 -9.78 -1.42 -16.28
N VAL A 265 -8.81 -0.65 -15.77
CA VAL A 265 -9.03 0.56 -14.99
C VAL A 265 -8.06 1.65 -15.40
N ASN A 266 -8.55 2.89 -15.47
CA ASN A 266 -7.71 4.09 -15.43
C ASN A 266 -8.17 4.93 -14.25
N GLU A 267 -7.23 5.53 -13.51
CA GLU A 267 -7.50 6.36 -12.35
C GLU A 267 -6.57 7.56 -12.32
N VAL A 268 -7.14 8.74 -12.10
CA VAL A 268 -6.40 9.97 -11.79
C VAL A 268 -6.68 10.32 -10.33
N ALA A 269 -5.65 10.68 -9.60
CA ALA A 269 -5.74 11.09 -8.20
C ALA A 269 -4.98 12.39 -7.98
N LEU A 270 -5.62 13.34 -7.30
CA LEU A 270 -5.04 14.61 -6.85
C LEU A 270 -5.08 14.63 -5.33
N SER A 271 -3.98 15.02 -4.70
CA SER A 271 -3.90 15.13 -3.24
C SER A 271 -3.14 16.35 -2.83
N GLY A 272 -3.55 16.98 -1.74
CA GLY A 272 -2.87 18.10 -1.14
C GLY A 272 -3.04 18.18 0.37
N ALA A 273 -2.02 18.74 1.03
CA ALA A 273 -2.07 19.09 2.45
C ALA A 273 -1.41 20.44 2.68
N TYR A 274 -1.87 21.13 3.70
CA TYR A 274 -1.28 22.37 4.18
C TYR A 274 -1.19 22.36 5.70
N THR A 275 0.03 22.53 6.21
CA THR A 275 0.32 22.66 7.63
C THR A 275 0.17 24.11 8.05
N LEU A 276 -0.93 24.42 8.75
CA LEU A 276 -1.24 25.77 9.23
C LEU A 276 -0.28 26.22 10.33
N ASN A 277 0.03 25.30 11.25
CA ASN A 277 0.95 25.50 12.36
C ASN A 277 1.51 24.13 12.82
N ASP A 278 2.34 24.12 13.85
CA ASP A 278 3.02 22.92 14.34
C ASP A 278 2.06 21.79 14.76
N ALA A 279 0.80 22.11 15.04
CA ALA A 279 -0.19 21.14 15.49
C ALA A 279 -1.24 20.77 14.45
N LEU A 280 -1.60 21.68 13.53
CA LEU A 280 -2.77 21.52 12.66
C LEU A 280 -2.40 21.49 11.18
N SER A 281 -2.78 20.39 10.50
CA SER A 281 -2.68 20.25 9.06
C SER A 281 -4.07 19.98 8.44
N LEU A 282 -4.39 20.67 7.35
CA LEU A 282 -5.59 20.44 6.55
C LEU A 282 -5.23 19.61 5.32
N LYS A 283 -6.14 18.69 4.94
CA LYS A 283 -5.92 17.76 3.82
C LYS A 283 -7.13 17.71 2.90
N GLY A 284 -6.87 17.54 1.62
CA GLY A 284 -7.90 17.35 0.61
C GLY A 284 -7.41 16.46 -0.53
N SER A 285 -8.27 15.57 -1.01
CA SER A 285 -7.95 14.68 -2.13
C SER A 285 -9.17 14.46 -3.01
N PHE A 286 -8.88 14.19 -4.28
CA PHE A 286 -9.89 13.85 -5.28
C PHE A 286 -9.36 12.69 -6.14
N ALA A 287 -10.23 11.73 -6.48
CA ALA A 287 -9.91 10.69 -7.44
C ALA A 287 -11.05 10.50 -8.45
N TYR A 288 -10.66 10.16 -9.68
CA TYR A 288 -11.56 9.87 -10.77
C TYR A 288 -11.13 8.60 -11.51
N GLY A 289 -11.97 7.58 -11.43
CA GLY A 289 -11.80 6.36 -12.18
C GLY A 289 -12.63 6.37 -13.45
N PHE A 290 -12.06 5.88 -14.56
CA PHE A 290 -12.72 5.86 -15.86
C PHE A 290 -12.28 4.70 -16.75
N GLY A 291 -13.12 4.37 -17.73
CA GLY A 291 -12.87 3.26 -18.63
C GLY A 291 -12.81 1.92 -17.90
N ILE A 292 -13.52 1.80 -16.77
CA ILE A 292 -13.56 0.60 -15.94
C ILE A 292 -14.43 -0.43 -16.63
N LYS A 293 -13.83 -1.57 -16.96
CA LYS A 293 -14.46 -2.66 -17.69
C LYS A 293 -14.21 -4.00 -17.02
N ASP A 294 -15.17 -4.91 -17.15
CA ASP A 294 -15.01 -6.32 -16.82
C ASP A 294 -14.19 -7.06 -17.88
N ILE A 295 -14.02 -8.37 -17.68
CA ILE A 295 -13.26 -9.24 -18.58
C ILE A 295 -13.89 -9.35 -19.98
N ASP A 296 -15.20 -9.23 -20.09
CA ASP A 296 -15.97 -9.28 -21.33
C ASP A 296 -15.99 -7.93 -22.07
N GLY A 297 -15.36 -6.91 -21.47
CA GLY A 297 -15.28 -5.56 -22.05
C GLY A 297 -16.48 -4.68 -21.75
N ASN A 298 -17.43 -5.11 -20.90
CA ASN A 298 -18.59 -4.33 -20.49
C ASN A 298 -18.19 -3.25 -19.48
N LYS A 299 -18.89 -2.14 -19.47
CA LYS A 299 -18.67 -1.06 -18.51
C LYS A 299 -19.25 -1.45 -17.16
N ILE A 300 -18.41 -1.49 -16.13
CA ILE A 300 -18.82 -1.74 -14.75
C ILE A 300 -19.74 -0.63 -14.26
N ALA A 301 -20.76 -1.00 -13.46
CA ALA A 301 -21.77 -0.11 -12.90
C ALA A 301 -22.46 0.78 -13.96
N GLY A 302 -22.61 0.28 -15.19
CA GLY A 302 -23.34 0.89 -16.30
C GLY A 302 -22.61 2.00 -17.04
N ASN A 303 -21.58 2.64 -16.46
CA ASN A 303 -20.80 3.69 -17.13
C ASN A 303 -19.28 3.54 -17.05
N GLY A 304 -18.78 2.62 -16.22
CA GLY A 304 -17.35 2.40 -16.01
C GLY A 304 -16.62 3.61 -15.39
N LYS A 305 -17.26 4.31 -14.45
CA LYS A 305 -16.71 5.53 -13.84
C LYS A 305 -17.02 5.60 -12.35
N TYR A 306 -16.13 6.26 -11.61
CA TYR A 306 -16.38 6.71 -10.25
C TYR A 306 -15.76 8.08 -9.99
N TYR A 307 -16.26 8.75 -8.94
CA TYR A 307 -15.73 10.02 -8.41
C TYR A 307 -15.56 9.87 -6.90
N GLN A 308 -14.47 10.39 -6.38
CA GLN A 308 -14.18 10.39 -4.95
C GLN A 308 -13.65 11.75 -4.52
N GLY A 309 -14.12 12.23 -3.38
CA GLY A 309 -13.57 13.42 -2.71
C GLY A 309 -13.37 13.13 -1.24
N ILE A 310 -12.26 13.58 -0.66
CA ILE A 310 -11.93 13.41 0.75
C ILE A 310 -11.42 14.74 1.28
N VAL A 311 -11.91 15.15 2.45
CA VAL A 311 -11.39 16.31 3.19
C VAL A 311 -11.22 15.95 4.65
N GLY A 312 -10.26 16.57 5.31
CA GLY A 312 -10.00 16.31 6.72
C GLY A 312 -8.86 17.11 7.31
N ALA A 313 -8.57 16.82 8.55
CA ALA A 313 -7.50 17.48 9.31
C ALA A 313 -6.79 16.49 10.23
N ASP A 314 -5.50 16.74 10.44
CA ASP A 314 -4.67 16.10 11.44
C ASP A 314 -4.32 17.10 12.53
N TYR A 315 -4.47 16.71 13.79
CA TYR A 315 -4.03 17.48 14.94
C TYR A 315 -2.95 16.71 15.70
N ALA A 316 -1.74 17.23 15.69
CA ALA A 316 -0.60 16.66 16.40
C ALA A 316 -0.68 16.99 17.90
N LEU A 317 -0.92 15.96 18.72
CA LEU A 317 -0.81 16.04 20.18
C LEU A 317 0.65 16.01 20.64
N SER A 318 1.51 15.37 19.85
CA SER A 318 2.96 15.33 20.02
C SER A 318 3.64 14.97 18.70
N LYS A 319 4.99 14.91 18.67
CA LYS A 319 5.76 14.44 17.51
C LYS A 319 5.41 13.00 17.08
N ARG A 320 4.82 12.20 17.97
CA ARG A 320 4.50 10.78 17.73
C ARG A 320 3.00 10.46 17.74
N THR A 321 2.16 11.38 18.24
CA THR A 321 0.73 11.15 18.41
C THR A 321 -0.08 12.17 17.64
N ILE A 322 -0.95 11.69 16.76
CA ILE A 322 -1.82 12.50 15.91
C ILE A 322 -3.25 12.01 16.07
N VAL A 323 -4.19 12.94 16.23
CA VAL A 323 -5.63 12.71 16.09
C VAL A 323 -6.03 13.20 14.70
N ASN A 324 -6.85 12.44 13.99
CA ASN A 324 -7.33 12.79 12.67
C ASN A 324 -8.86 12.77 12.62
N GLY A 325 -9.42 13.67 11.83
CA GLY A 325 -10.84 13.69 11.47
C GLY A 325 -10.99 13.87 9.97
N GLN A 326 -11.88 13.07 9.34
CA GLN A 326 -12.04 13.14 7.89
C GLN A 326 -13.44 12.76 7.44
N TYR A 327 -13.81 13.29 6.28
CA TYR A 327 -15.01 12.95 5.55
C TYR A 327 -14.66 12.52 4.14
N GLY A 328 -15.15 11.37 3.72
CA GLY A 328 -14.99 10.80 2.39
C GLY A 328 -16.33 10.63 1.69
N TYR A 329 -16.36 10.96 0.40
CA TYR A 329 -17.47 10.74 -0.50
C TYR A 329 -17.03 9.97 -1.74
N LEU A 330 -17.76 8.90 -2.06
CA LEU A 330 -17.55 8.10 -3.25
C LEU A 330 -18.87 7.95 -4.00
N GLN A 331 -18.85 8.20 -5.32
CA GLN A 331 -19.96 7.89 -6.21
C GLN A 331 -19.46 7.07 -7.39
N SER A 332 -20.10 5.93 -7.64
CA SER A 332 -19.86 5.12 -8.83
C SER A 332 -21.17 4.86 -9.58
N GLY A 333 -21.04 4.52 -10.87
CA GLY A 333 -22.13 4.01 -11.66
C GLY A 333 -23.14 5.05 -12.17
N LYS A 334 -24.15 4.54 -12.91
CA LYS A 334 -25.22 5.30 -13.54
C LYS A 334 -26.56 4.55 -13.39
N GLY A 335 -27.66 5.31 -13.34
CA GLY A 335 -29.03 4.76 -13.27
C GLY A 335 -29.24 3.93 -12.00
N GLU A 336 -29.80 2.73 -12.15
CA GLU A 336 -30.07 1.81 -11.03
C GLU A 336 -28.80 1.26 -10.38
N SER A 337 -27.67 1.21 -11.13
CA SER A 337 -26.35 0.79 -10.64
C SER A 337 -25.58 1.91 -9.96
N LYS A 338 -26.20 3.07 -9.69
CA LYS A 338 -25.56 4.19 -9.01
C LYS A 338 -25.39 3.91 -7.54
N LEU A 339 -24.13 3.93 -7.08
CA LEU A 339 -23.76 3.85 -5.68
C LEU A 339 -23.28 5.21 -5.18
N LYS A 340 -23.66 5.56 -3.97
CA LYS A 340 -23.11 6.69 -3.23
C LYS A 340 -22.75 6.21 -1.83
N THR A 341 -21.52 6.42 -1.43
CA THR A 341 -21.01 6.08 -0.10
C THR A 341 -20.39 7.31 0.53
N ASN A 342 -20.74 7.56 1.77
CA ASN A 342 -20.14 8.59 2.60
C ASN A 342 -19.50 7.92 3.80
N VAL A 343 -18.39 8.46 4.27
CA VAL A 343 -17.70 8.00 5.46
C VAL A 343 -17.30 9.20 6.29
N VAL A 344 -17.64 9.17 7.57
CA VAL A 344 -17.07 10.07 8.58
C VAL A 344 -16.18 9.22 9.46
N SER A 345 -14.98 9.68 9.71
CA SER A 345 -13.99 8.95 10.49
C SER A 345 -13.26 9.87 11.45
N VAL A 346 -13.07 9.40 12.67
CA VAL A 346 -12.23 10.04 13.70
C VAL A 346 -11.31 8.97 14.27
N GLY A 347 -10.03 9.26 14.29
CA GLY A 347 -9.05 8.28 14.76
C GLY A 347 -7.81 8.88 15.40
N MET A 348 -6.95 8.00 15.85
CA MET A 348 -5.67 8.36 16.44
C MET A 348 -4.57 7.43 15.91
N LYS A 349 -3.39 8.00 15.74
CA LYS A 349 -2.16 7.31 15.38
C LYS A 349 -1.07 7.63 16.40
N HIS A 350 -0.41 6.60 16.91
CA HIS A 350 0.80 6.73 17.72
C HIS A 350 1.94 5.93 17.10
N LYS A 351 3.10 6.58 16.91
CA LYS A 351 4.35 5.96 16.43
C LYS A 351 5.33 5.73 17.59
N PHE A 352 6.06 4.65 17.55
CA PHE A 352 7.11 4.32 18.54
C PHE A 352 8.34 3.72 17.89
#